data_a7a2b6831f0e831bcccf9998fdcbbccc
#
_entry.id   a7a2b6831f0e831bcccf9998fdcbbccc
#
_cell.length_a   1.000
_cell.length_b   1.000
_cell.length_c   1.000
_cell.angle_alpha   90.00
_cell.angle_beta   90.00
_cell.angle_gamma   90.00
#
_symmetry.space_group_name_H-M   'P 1'
#
loop_
_entity.id
_entity.type
_entity.pdbx_description
1 polymer ?
#
loop_
_entity_poly.entity_id
_entity_poly.type
_entity_poly.pdbx_seq_one_letter_code
_entity_poly.pdbx_strand_id
1 'polypeptide(L)'
;KNEALEFSLQAGEKIGFVFPIYSWAPPEIVLNFIRQLSLKGYKRQYLFFVCSCGDDTGLTQQVLEKALSHKGWKCHAGFSVTMPNNYVLLPGFDVDNKELEEKKLADAVSTVSKINASISKREELFLCHEGSMPFIKTRIINPLFNRFQMSPKHFYATDACIGCKRCEESCPVENVTVVDGRPVWGMDCTSCPVSYTHLTLPTILRV
;
A
#
# COMPACT_ATOMS: atom_id res chain seq x y z
N LYS A 1 -12.25 8.71 14.21
CA LYS A 1 -11.62 9.41 15.35
C LYS A 1 -10.24 9.84 14.90
N ASN A 2 -10.00 11.17 14.73
CA ASN A 2 -8.69 11.74 14.42
C ASN A 2 -7.88 11.85 15.73
N GLU A 3 -7.41 10.73 16.25
CA GLU A 3 -6.37 10.78 17.28
C GLU A 3 -5.05 11.05 16.57
N ALA A 4 -4.34 12.09 16.99
CA ALA A 4 -3.01 12.37 16.47
C ALA A 4 -2.10 11.19 16.84
N LEU A 5 -1.56 10.51 15.83
CA LEU A 5 -0.62 9.41 16.01
C LEU A 5 0.72 9.98 16.42
N GLU A 6 1.06 9.85 17.69
CA GLU A 6 2.27 10.44 18.26
C GLU A 6 3.27 9.36 18.68
N PHE A 7 4.50 9.50 18.21
CA PHE A 7 5.61 8.63 18.59
C PHE A 7 6.79 9.46 19.09
N SER A 8 7.37 9.03 20.19
CA SER A 8 8.59 9.65 20.75
C SER A 8 9.81 8.91 20.25
N LEU A 9 10.74 9.64 19.64
CA LEU A 9 11.95 9.09 19.07
C LEU A 9 13.13 9.18 20.06
N GLN A 10 13.93 8.12 20.11
CA GLN A 10 15.19 8.07 20.83
C GLN A 10 16.39 8.40 19.93
N ALA A 11 17.51 8.72 20.54
CA ALA A 11 18.74 8.97 19.80
C ALA A 11 19.19 7.69 19.06
N GLY A 12 19.55 7.83 17.80
CA GLY A 12 20.05 6.71 16.99
C GLY A 12 18.99 5.85 16.32
N GLU A 13 17.72 6.05 16.60
CA GLU A 13 16.62 5.34 15.91
C GLU A 13 16.57 5.67 14.42
N LYS A 14 16.06 4.72 13.66
CA LYS A 14 15.77 4.84 12.25
C LYS A 14 14.25 4.82 12.06
N ILE A 15 13.75 5.57 11.10
CA ILE A 15 12.32 5.63 10.79
C ILE A 15 12.11 4.99 9.42
N GLY A 16 11.32 3.93 9.35
CA GLY A 16 11.03 3.23 8.12
C GLY A 16 9.54 3.22 7.79
N PHE A 17 9.18 3.60 6.56
CA PHE A 17 7.86 3.41 6.01
C PHE A 17 7.89 2.22 5.05
N VAL A 18 7.09 1.19 5.32
CA VAL A 18 6.99 0.00 4.46
C VAL A 18 5.57 -0.15 3.98
N PHE A 19 5.38 -0.17 2.65
CA PHE A 19 4.04 -0.17 2.07
C PHE A 19 4.02 -0.75 0.64
N PRO A 20 2.89 -1.28 0.17
CA PRO A 20 2.73 -1.67 -1.23
C PRO A 20 2.43 -0.45 -2.10
N ILE A 21 2.74 -0.55 -3.40
CA ILE A 21 2.32 0.43 -4.40
C ILE A 21 0.88 0.15 -4.85
N TYR A 22 0.06 1.18 -4.90
CA TYR A 22 -1.27 1.15 -5.49
C TYR A 22 -1.30 2.06 -6.71
N SER A 23 -1.45 1.45 -7.89
CA SER A 23 -1.53 2.20 -9.16
C SER A 23 -0.44 3.28 -9.27
N TRP A 24 0.82 2.88 -9.13
CA TRP A 24 2.03 3.70 -9.32
C TRP A 24 2.18 4.89 -8.37
N ALA A 25 1.64 4.77 -7.16
CA ALA A 25 1.85 5.74 -6.07
C ALA A 25 1.71 5.06 -4.70
N PRO A 26 2.13 5.73 -3.60
CA PRO A 26 1.80 5.28 -2.26
C PRO A 26 0.27 5.26 -2.09
N PRO A 27 -0.30 4.25 -1.42
CA PRO A 27 -1.72 4.25 -1.10
C PRO A 27 -2.13 5.49 -0.31
N GLU A 28 -3.36 5.98 -0.53
CA GLU A 28 -3.85 7.18 0.16
C GLU A 28 -3.85 7.01 1.70
N ILE A 29 -4.07 5.78 2.18
CA ILE A 29 -3.98 5.46 3.62
C ILE A 29 -2.59 5.73 4.19
N VAL A 30 -1.52 5.48 3.42
CA VAL A 30 -0.13 5.77 3.84
C VAL A 30 0.10 7.27 3.89
N LEU A 31 -0.37 8.00 2.88
CA LEU A 31 -0.24 9.46 2.85
C LEU A 31 -1.05 10.12 3.97
N ASN A 32 -2.24 9.61 4.28
CA ASN A 32 -3.07 10.06 5.40
C ASN A 32 -2.40 9.76 6.75
N PHE A 33 -1.80 8.58 6.89
CA PHE A 33 -1.02 8.23 8.08
C PHE A 33 0.13 9.24 8.30
N ILE A 34 0.91 9.55 7.26
CA ILE A 34 2.00 10.53 7.36
C ILE A 34 1.47 11.91 7.75
N ARG A 35 0.33 12.35 7.20
CA ARG A 35 -0.28 13.65 7.54
C ARG A 35 -0.64 13.74 9.03
N GLN A 36 -1.15 12.67 9.62
CA GLN A 36 -1.58 12.59 11.03
C GLN A 36 -0.43 12.30 11.99
N LEU A 37 0.66 11.71 11.50
CA LEU A 37 1.80 11.29 12.31
C LEU A 37 2.53 12.51 12.92
N SER A 38 2.84 12.42 14.22
CA SER A 38 3.71 13.34 14.93
C SER A 38 4.91 12.59 15.52
N LEU A 39 6.11 13.07 15.22
CA LEU A 39 7.37 12.48 15.69
C LEU A 39 8.00 13.43 16.72
N LYS A 40 7.77 13.19 18.00
CA LYS A 40 8.42 13.92 19.08
C LYS A 40 9.91 13.57 19.14
N GLY A 41 10.74 14.58 19.25
CA GLY A 41 12.20 14.39 19.30
C GLY A 41 12.85 14.14 17.93
N TYR A 42 12.17 14.44 16.82
CA TYR A 42 12.77 14.36 15.49
C TYR A 42 13.93 15.35 15.35
N LYS A 43 15.13 14.83 15.17
CA LYS A 43 16.39 15.58 14.99
C LYS A 43 17.11 15.14 13.72
N ARG A 44 16.35 14.98 12.61
CA ARG A 44 16.85 14.43 11.34
C ARG A 44 17.39 13.00 11.43
N GLN A 45 16.73 12.15 12.22
CA GLN A 45 17.01 10.72 12.23
C GLN A 45 16.92 10.16 10.80
N TYR A 46 17.68 9.11 10.54
CA TYR A 46 17.67 8.44 9.25
C TYR A 46 16.29 7.90 8.94
N LEU A 47 15.66 8.46 7.92
CA LEU A 47 14.33 8.09 7.47
C LEU A 47 14.41 7.49 6.08
N PHE A 48 13.80 6.34 5.91
CA PHE A 48 13.77 5.60 4.65
C PHE A 48 12.38 5.05 4.34
N PHE A 49 12.19 4.62 3.12
CA PHE A 49 11.02 3.80 2.77
C PHE A 49 11.43 2.57 1.96
N VAL A 50 10.59 1.54 2.06
CA VAL A 50 10.64 0.35 1.20
C VAL A 50 9.24 0.13 0.66
N CYS A 51 9.09 0.03 -0.65
CA CYS A 51 7.80 -0.27 -1.26
C CYS A 51 7.85 -1.55 -2.08
N SER A 52 6.77 -2.33 -2.05
CA SER A 52 6.59 -3.46 -2.94
C SER A 52 5.69 -3.10 -4.12
N CYS A 53 6.03 -3.59 -5.30
CA CYS A 53 5.25 -3.38 -6.53
C CYS A 53 5.26 -4.65 -7.38
N GLY A 54 4.27 -4.81 -8.25
CA GLY A 54 4.25 -5.92 -9.20
C GLY A 54 5.30 -5.76 -10.30
N ASP A 55 5.45 -4.54 -10.83
CA ASP A 55 6.36 -4.24 -11.92
C ASP A 55 7.16 -2.95 -11.64
N ASP A 56 6.49 -1.81 -11.55
CA ASP A 56 7.16 -0.52 -11.36
C ASP A 56 6.44 0.37 -10.33
N THR A 57 7.13 1.40 -9.84
CA THR A 57 6.66 2.25 -8.75
C THR A 57 6.08 3.58 -9.23
N GLY A 58 6.24 3.93 -10.52
CA GLY A 58 5.99 5.29 -10.96
C GLY A 58 6.83 6.30 -10.17
N LEU A 59 6.27 7.49 -9.95
CA LEU A 59 6.92 8.56 -9.18
C LEU A 59 6.67 8.47 -7.66
N THR A 60 6.55 7.27 -7.12
CA THR A 60 6.28 7.03 -5.69
C THR A 60 7.28 7.76 -4.79
N GLN A 61 8.57 7.72 -5.12
CA GLN A 61 9.59 8.45 -4.38
C GLN A 61 9.23 9.94 -4.24
N GLN A 62 8.96 10.61 -5.35
CA GLN A 62 8.65 12.05 -5.36
C GLN A 62 7.37 12.38 -4.57
N VAL A 63 6.36 11.52 -4.66
CA VAL A 63 5.09 11.68 -3.93
C VAL A 63 5.34 11.58 -2.43
N LEU A 64 6.09 10.57 -1.99
CA LEU A 64 6.37 10.35 -0.59
C LEU A 64 7.30 11.44 -0.01
N GLU A 65 8.39 11.78 -0.72
CA GLU A 65 9.29 12.86 -0.31
C GLU A 65 8.55 14.18 -0.13
N LYS A 66 7.59 14.50 -1.03
CA LYS A 66 6.74 15.67 -0.88
C LYS A 66 5.87 15.59 0.38
N ALA A 67 5.26 14.45 0.68
CA ALA A 67 4.45 14.27 1.87
C ALA A 67 5.29 14.43 3.17
N LEU A 68 6.49 13.86 3.18
CA LEU A 68 7.43 13.96 4.30
C LEU A 68 7.97 15.39 4.48
N SER A 69 8.28 16.08 3.39
CA SER A 69 8.78 17.46 3.43
C SER A 69 7.79 18.45 4.02
N HIS A 70 6.47 18.24 3.82
CA HIS A 70 5.43 19.04 4.47
C HIS A 70 5.43 18.88 6.01
N LYS A 71 6.02 17.80 6.53
CA LYS A 71 6.24 17.58 7.97
C LYS A 71 7.62 18.06 8.43
N GLY A 72 8.44 18.61 7.54
CA GLY A 72 9.83 18.97 7.83
C GLY A 72 10.77 17.77 7.93
N TRP A 73 10.36 16.60 7.44
CA TRP A 73 11.14 15.37 7.50
C TRP A 73 11.89 15.11 6.20
N LYS A 74 13.20 14.83 6.31
CA LYS A 74 14.05 14.45 5.16
C LYS A 74 13.97 12.94 4.95
N CYS A 75 13.62 12.51 3.75
CA CYS A 75 13.83 11.13 3.31
C CYS A 75 15.30 10.95 2.91
N HIS A 76 15.97 9.93 3.44
CA HIS A 76 17.38 9.67 3.17
C HIS A 76 17.58 8.54 2.17
N ALA A 77 16.65 7.56 2.15
CA ALA A 77 16.74 6.44 1.22
C ALA A 77 15.37 5.91 0.82
N GLY A 78 15.28 5.35 -0.37
CA GLY A 78 14.07 4.74 -0.87
C GLY A 78 14.38 3.52 -1.74
N PHE A 79 13.61 2.46 -1.53
CA PHE A 79 13.83 1.18 -2.20
C PHE A 79 12.53 0.58 -2.72
N SER A 80 12.60 -0.10 -3.85
CA SER A 80 11.50 -0.93 -4.34
C SER A 80 11.88 -2.41 -4.36
N VAL A 81 10.91 -3.25 -4.05
CA VAL A 81 11.00 -4.71 -4.17
C VAL A 81 9.93 -5.16 -5.13
N THR A 82 10.35 -5.77 -6.25
CA THR A 82 9.41 -6.35 -7.20
C THR A 82 8.89 -7.67 -6.65
N MET A 83 7.58 -7.80 -6.57
CA MET A 83 6.85 -8.95 -6.05
C MET A 83 5.88 -9.48 -7.11
N PRO A 84 5.42 -10.70 -7.02
CA PRO A 84 4.40 -11.21 -7.93
C PRO A 84 3.16 -10.33 -7.98
N ASN A 85 2.59 -10.18 -9.18
CA ASN A 85 1.33 -9.47 -9.36
C ASN A 85 0.19 -10.24 -8.69
N ASN A 86 -0.64 -9.52 -7.92
CA ASN A 86 -1.78 -10.08 -7.22
C ASN A 86 -3.07 -9.28 -7.44
N TYR A 87 -3.06 -8.31 -8.35
CA TYR A 87 -4.21 -7.46 -8.62
C TYR A 87 -5.03 -8.02 -9.78
N VAL A 88 -6.24 -8.48 -9.47
CA VAL A 88 -7.15 -9.17 -10.41
C VAL A 88 -8.51 -8.48 -10.55
N LEU A 89 -8.64 -7.25 -10.05
CA LEU A 89 -9.95 -6.56 -9.99
C LEU A 89 -10.28 -5.75 -11.24
N LEU A 90 -9.37 -5.64 -12.21
CA LEU A 90 -9.61 -4.93 -13.46
C LEU A 90 -9.37 -5.85 -14.66
N PRO A 91 -10.16 -5.73 -15.73
CA PRO A 91 -9.89 -6.43 -16.97
C PRO A 91 -8.48 -6.14 -17.50
N GLY A 92 -7.75 -7.16 -17.92
CA GLY A 92 -6.37 -7.06 -18.40
C GLY A 92 -5.29 -7.11 -17.31
N PHE A 93 -5.68 -7.22 -16.04
CA PHE A 93 -4.78 -7.50 -14.94
C PHE A 93 -4.99 -8.93 -14.46
N ASP A 94 -3.90 -9.66 -14.29
CA ASP A 94 -3.91 -11.05 -13.83
C ASP A 94 -2.68 -11.31 -12.97
N VAL A 95 -2.65 -12.46 -12.34
CA VAL A 95 -1.48 -12.95 -11.61
C VAL A 95 -0.36 -13.32 -12.61
N ASP A 96 0.88 -13.24 -12.16
CA ASP A 96 2.01 -13.71 -12.95
C ASP A 96 1.91 -15.22 -13.19
N ASN A 97 2.47 -15.70 -14.30
CA ASN A 97 2.66 -17.14 -14.47
C ASN A 97 3.67 -17.67 -13.44
N LYS A 98 3.62 -18.98 -13.21
CA LYS A 98 4.40 -19.62 -12.14
C LYS A 98 5.92 -19.38 -12.24
N GLU A 99 6.47 -19.40 -13.44
CA GLU A 99 7.90 -19.18 -13.68
C GLU A 99 8.32 -17.75 -13.30
N LEU A 100 7.52 -16.75 -13.70
CA LEU A 100 7.76 -15.34 -13.36
C LEU A 100 7.55 -15.09 -11.87
N GLU A 101 6.54 -15.69 -11.25
CA GLU A 101 6.30 -15.65 -9.82
C GLU A 101 7.51 -16.16 -9.03
N GLU A 102 7.98 -17.38 -9.33
CA GLU A 102 9.12 -18.00 -8.67
C GLU A 102 10.38 -17.13 -8.82
N LYS A 103 10.60 -16.60 -10.02
CA LYS A 103 11.72 -15.67 -10.28
C LYS A 103 11.62 -14.40 -9.43
N LYS A 104 10.46 -13.73 -9.44
CA LYS A 104 10.27 -12.50 -8.64
C LYS A 104 10.48 -12.76 -7.15
N LEU A 105 10.00 -13.88 -6.62
CA LEU A 105 10.19 -14.26 -5.22
C LEU A 105 11.67 -14.51 -4.89
N ALA A 106 12.40 -15.21 -5.74
CA ALA A 106 13.84 -15.46 -5.55
C ALA A 106 14.65 -14.16 -5.58
N ASP A 107 14.36 -13.28 -6.55
CA ASP A 107 15.02 -11.98 -6.70
C ASP A 107 14.69 -11.04 -5.51
N ALA A 108 13.48 -11.12 -4.96
CA ALA A 108 13.06 -10.33 -3.81
C ALA A 108 13.90 -10.63 -2.57
N VAL A 109 14.22 -11.89 -2.29
CA VAL A 109 15.08 -12.28 -1.16
C VAL A 109 16.45 -11.60 -1.23
N SER A 110 17.07 -11.66 -2.40
CA SER A 110 18.36 -11.02 -2.68
C SER A 110 18.27 -9.49 -2.51
N THR A 111 17.20 -8.89 -3.06
CA THR A 111 16.95 -7.45 -3.00
C THR A 111 16.76 -6.96 -1.56
N VAL A 112 15.94 -7.67 -0.77
CA VAL A 112 15.73 -7.34 0.65
C VAL A 112 17.02 -7.41 1.45
N SER A 113 17.88 -8.40 1.18
CA SER A 113 19.19 -8.53 1.84
C SER A 113 20.08 -7.31 1.55
N LYS A 114 20.13 -6.83 0.30
CA LYS A 114 20.87 -5.63 -0.09
C LYS A 114 20.29 -4.37 0.55
N ILE A 115 18.98 -4.22 0.55
CA ILE A 115 18.27 -3.11 1.20
C ILE A 115 18.62 -3.07 2.70
N ASN A 116 18.57 -4.21 3.38
CA ASN A 116 18.91 -4.28 4.80
C ASN A 116 20.36 -3.85 5.08
N ALA A 117 21.31 -4.24 4.21
CA ALA A 117 22.70 -3.82 4.32
C ALA A 117 22.84 -2.30 4.16
N SER A 118 22.17 -1.69 3.16
CA SER A 118 22.20 -0.25 2.93
C SER A 118 21.56 0.54 4.08
N ILE A 119 20.41 0.09 4.58
CA ILE A 119 19.73 0.71 5.74
C ILE A 119 20.62 0.59 7.00
N SER A 120 21.30 -0.55 7.19
CA SER A 120 22.18 -0.77 8.33
C SER A 120 23.33 0.24 8.35
N LYS A 121 23.90 0.54 7.20
CA LYS A 121 24.97 1.52 7.00
C LYS A 121 24.47 2.97 6.91
N ARG A 122 23.15 3.19 6.91
CA ARG A 122 22.52 4.51 6.71
C ARG A 122 22.94 5.17 5.40
N GLU A 123 23.03 4.41 4.32
CA GLU A 123 23.36 4.92 3.00
C GLU A 123 22.24 5.85 2.51
N GLU A 124 22.60 7.01 1.95
CA GLU A 124 21.66 7.94 1.33
C GLU A 124 21.55 7.62 -0.16
N LEU A 125 20.58 6.79 -0.53
CA LEU A 125 20.37 6.42 -1.93
C LEU A 125 18.93 6.03 -2.21
N PHE A 126 18.55 6.17 -3.48
CA PHE A 126 17.21 5.81 -3.96
C PHE A 126 17.32 4.80 -5.09
N LEU A 127 16.76 3.62 -4.87
CA LEU A 127 16.72 2.48 -5.80
C LEU A 127 15.27 2.04 -6.01
N CYS A 128 14.49 2.93 -6.64
CA CYS A 128 13.11 2.67 -7.01
C CYS A 128 13.01 2.48 -8.52
N HIS A 129 12.39 1.38 -8.95
CA HIS A 129 12.15 1.14 -10.38
C HIS A 129 10.92 1.91 -10.86
N GLU A 130 11.14 3.09 -11.43
CA GLU A 130 10.03 3.98 -11.89
C GLU A 130 9.27 3.42 -13.09
N GLY A 131 9.92 2.60 -13.93
CA GLY A 131 9.34 2.03 -15.14
C GLY A 131 9.14 3.05 -16.27
N SER A 132 8.31 2.67 -17.25
CA SER A 132 7.98 3.52 -18.39
C SER A 132 6.86 4.52 -18.07
N MET A 133 6.91 5.72 -18.65
CA MET A 133 5.90 6.80 -18.53
C MET A 133 5.47 7.10 -17.06
N PRO A 134 6.40 7.24 -16.10
CA PRO A 134 6.06 7.32 -14.68
C PRO A 134 5.20 8.56 -14.37
N PHE A 135 5.37 9.66 -15.10
CA PHE A 135 4.57 10.86 -14.96
C PHE A 135 3.08 10.59 -15.26
N ILE A 136 2.79 9.98 -16.39
CA ILE A 136 1.41 9.68 -16.81
C ILE A 136 0.77 8.71 -15.79
N LYS A 137 1.48 7.65 -15.43
CA LYS A 137 1.03 6.66 -14.46
C LYS A 137 0.67 7.29 -13.11
N THR A 138 1.56 8.11 -12.57
CA THR A 138 1.39 8.66 -11.20
C THR A 138 0.52 9.91 -11.17
N ARG A 139 0.58 10.79 -12.19
CA ARG A 139 -0.10 12.09 -12.14
C ARG A 139 -1.46 12.13 -12.85
N ILE A 140 -1.73 11.14 -13.70
CA ILE A 140 -2.99 11.06 -14.45
C ILE A 140 -3.75 9.79 -14.07
N ILE A 141 -3.14 8.61 -14.24
CA ILE A 141 -3.85 7.34 -14.01
C ILE A 141 -4.13 7.12 -12.54
N ASN A 142 -3.17 7.34 -11.64
CA ASN A 142 -3.37 7.13 -10.21
C ASN A 142 -4.52 7.96 -9.60
N PRO A 143 -4.68 9.26 -9.85
CA PRO A 143 -5.83 10.03 -9.37
C PRO A 143 -7.16 9.50 -9.90
N LEU A 144 -7.22 9.08 -11.16
CA LEU A 144 -8.42 8.48 -11.75
C LEU A 144 -8.73 7.12 -11.09
N PHE A 145 -7.71 6.29 -10.88
CA PHE A 145 -7.83 5.03 -10.14
C PHE A 145 -8.39 5.27 -8.74
N ASN A 146 -7.80 6.17 -7.96
CA ASN A 146 -8.27 6.49 -6.62
C ASN A 146 -9.72 6.98 -6.60
N ARG A 147 -10.12 7.78 -7.59
CA ARG A 147 -11.47 8.34 -7.67
C ARG A 147 -12.53 7.31 -8.07
N PHE A 148 -12.23 6.42 -8.99
CA PHE A 148 -13.22 5.55 -9.62
C PHE A 148 -13.10 4.08 -9.19
N GLN A 149 -11.89 3.57 -9.01
CA GLN A 149 -11.64 2.15 -8.75
C GLN A 149 -11.62 1.79 -7.26
N MET A 150 -11.32 2.76 -6.39
CA MET A 150 -11.33 2.53 -4.94
C MET A 150 -12.74 2.51 -4.33
N SER A 151 -13.76 2.79 -5.13
CA SER A 151 -15.15 2.81 -4.65
C SER A 151 -15.71 1.40 -4.43
N PRO A 152 -16.22 1.08 -3.25
CA PRO A 152 -16.83 -0.23 -2.95
C PRO A 152 -18.28 -0.35 -3.43
N LYS A 153 -18.82 0.63 -4.15
CA LYS A 153 -20.24 0.67 -4.59
C LYS A 153 -20.68 -0.56 -5.37
N HIS A 154 -19.75 -1.26 -6.00
CA HIS A 154 -20.01 -2.46 -6.78
C HIS A 154 -19.85 -3.76 -5.99
N PHE A 155 -19.49 -3.68 -4.70
CA PHE A 155 -19.42 -4.86 -3.85
C PHE A 155 -20.83 -5.22 -3.34
N TYR A 156 -21.15 -6.48 -3.42
CA TYR A 156 -22.40 -7.01 -2.87
C TYR A 156 -22.19 -8.46 -2.43
N ALA A 157 -22.99 -8.90 -1.49
CA ALA A 157 -23.02 -10.30 -1.08
C ALA A 157 -24.20 -11.01 -1.74
N THR A 158 -23.97 -12.19 -2.31
CA THR A 158 -25.04 -13.00 -2.91
C THR A 158 -25.87 -13.69 -1.83
N ASP A 159 -26.91 -14.45 -2.27
CA ASP A 159 -27.81 -15.18 -1.37
C ASP A 159 -27.15 -16.34 -0.62
N ALA A 160 -25.94 -16.75 -1.05
CA ALA A 160 -25.14 -17.70 -0.33
C ALA A 160 -24.44 -17.12 0.94
N CYS A 161 -24.56 -15.82 1.20
CA CYS A 161 -24.05 -15.18 2.39
C CYS A 161 -24.82 -15.63 3.63
N ILE A 162 -24.11 -16.17 4.62
CA ILE A 162 -24.69 -16.67 5.87
C ILE A 162 -24.61 -15.67 7.03
N GLY A 163 -24.18 -14.43 6.78
CA GLY A 163 -24.07 -13.38 7.79
C GLY A 163 -23.05 -13.63 8.90
N CYS A 164 -22.00 -14.41 8.63
CA CYS A 164 -21.01 -14.85 9.64
C CYS A 164 -20.08 -13.75 10.18
N LYS A 165 -20.20 -12.50 9.72
CA LYS A 165 -19.43 -11.31 10.13
C LYS A 165 -17.92 -11.33 9.86
N ARG A 166 -17.35 -12.37 9.30
CA ARG A 166 -15.90 -12.43 9.01
C ARG A 166 -15.40 -11.25 8.19
N CYS A 167 -16.20 -10.74 7.23
CA CYS A 167 -15.84 -9.57 6.44
C CYS A 167 -15.78 -8.27 7.26
N GLU A 168 -16.64 -8.14 8.28
CA GLU A 168 -16.63 -7.03 9.24
C GLU A 168 -15.38 -7.13 10.13
N GLU A 169 -15.14 -8.29 10.74
CA GLU A 169 -14.01 -8.53 11.65
C GLU A 169 -12.64 -8.45 10.96
N SER A 170 -12.57 -8.84 9.68
CA SER A 170 -11.31 -8.84 8.92
C SER A 170 -11.03 -7.54 8.18
N CYS A 171 -11.94 -6.55 8.23
CA CYS A 171 -11.74 -5.29 7.54
C CYS A 171 -10.68 -4.42 8.26
N PRO A 172 -9.49 -4.19 7.68
CA PRO A 172 -8.41 -3.48 8.36
C PRO A 172 -8.69 -1.99 8.61
N VAL A 173 -9.75 -1.47 8.00
CA VAL A 173 -10.19 -0.07 8.13
C VAL A 173 -11.62 0.04 8.65
N GLU A 174 -12.17 -1.03 9.21
CA GLU A 174 -13.53 -1.07 9.79
C GLU A 174 -14.63 -0.52 8.85
N ASN A 175 -14.44 -0.72 7.54
CA ASN A 175 -15.32 -0.18 6.49
C ASN A 175 -16.47 -1.12 6.11
N VAL A 176 -16.58 -2.27 6.75
CA VAL A 176 -17.65 -3.25 6.50
C VAL A 176 -18.45 -3.44 7.77
N THR A 177 -19.77 -3.34 7.66
CA THR A 177 -20.69 -3.58 8.78
C THR A 177 -21.75 -4.60 8.33
N VAL A 178 -22.10 -5.56 9.19
CA VAL A 178 -23.17 -6.51 8.90
C VAL A 178 -24.50 -5.98 9.46
N VAL A 179 -25.42 -5.63 8.56
CA VAL A 179 -26.76 -5.15 8.87
C VAL A 179 -27.77 -6.18 8.37
N ASP A 180 -28.69 -6.61 9.22
CA ASP A 180 -29.69 -7.63 8.92
C ASP A 180 -29.12 -8.91 8.27
N GLY A 181 -27.95 -9.34 8.77
CA GLY A 181 -27.27 -10.54 8.28
C GLY A 181 -26.55 -10.36 6.93
N ARG A 182 -26.47 -9.15 6.39
CA ARG A 182 -25.81 -8.83 5.11
C ARG A 182 -24.69 -7.80 5.31
N PRO A 183 -23.53 -7.97 4.66
CA PRO A 183 -22.46 -6.98 4.72
C PRO A 183 -22.82 -5.73 3.90
N VAL A 184 -22.54 -4.58 4.49
CA VAL A 184 -22.65 -3.25 3.87
C VAL A 184 -21.26 -2.63 3.90
N TRP A 185 -20.81 -2.15 2.75
CA TRP A 185 -19.51 -1.48 2.61
C TRP A 185 -19.66 0.04 2.72
N GLY A 186 -18.90 0.67 3.59
CA GLY A 186 -18.75 2.12 3.67
C GLY A 186 -17.88 2.67 2.52
N MET A 187 -17.63 3.98 2.54
CA MET A 187 -16.90 4.66 1.47
C MET A 187 -15.38 4.71 1.67
N ASP A 188 -14.87 4.27 2.83
CA ASP A 188 -13.45 4.34 3.20
C ASP A 188 -12.67 3.06 2.85
N CYS A 189 -13.13 2.34 1.83
CA CYS A 189 -12.49 1.12 1.35
C CYS A 189 -11.08 1.42 0.81
N THR A 190 -10.08 0.68 1.30
CA THR A 190 -8.68 0.78 0.83
C THR A 190 -8.37 -0.19 -0.31
N SER A 191 -9.36 -0.93 -0.81
CA SER A 191 -9.19 -1.94 -1.88
C SER A 191 -8.11 -2.99 -1.57
N CYS A 192 -7.98 -3.38 -0.31
CA CYS A 192 -6.95 -4.31 0.18
C CYS A 192 -7.16 -5.79 -0.22
N PRO A 193 -8.09 -6.14 -1.03
CA PRO A 193 -8.85 -7.32 -1.42
C PRO A 193 -9.02 -8.44 -0.35
N VAL A 194 -8.80 -8.19 0.92
CA VAL A 194 -8.93 -9.21 1.99
C VAL A 194 -10.30 -9.89 1.95
N SER A 195 -11.38 -9.13 1.85
CA SER A 195 -12.74 -9.69 1.78
C SER A 195 -13.02 -10.44 0.47
N TYR A 196 -12.17 -10.28 -0.54
CA TYR A 196 -12.32 -10.93 -1.85
C TYR A 196 -11.43 -12.17 -2.00
N THR A 197 -10.18 -12.11 -1.54
CA THR A 197 -9.18 -13.15 -1.80
C THR A 197 -8.91 -14.08 -0.62
N HIS A 198 -9.02 -13.58 0.62
CA HIS A 198 -8.68 -14.34 1.83
C HIS A 198 -9.89 -14.90 2.58
N LEU A 199 -11.04 -14.28 2.40
CA LEU A 199 -12.27 -14.86 2.89
C LEU A 199 -12.85 -15.72 1.77
N THR A 200 -13.00 -17.02 2.01
CA THR A 200 -13.81 -17.90 1.16
C THR A 200 -15.28 -17.52 1.32
N LEU A 201 -15.59 -16.29 0.94
CA LEU A 201 -16.97 -15.85 0.83
C LEU A 201 -17.54 -16.44 -0.45
N PRO A 202 -18.64 -17.15 -0.38
CA PRO A 202 -19.32 -17.58 -1.58
C PRO A 202 -19.86 -16.36 -2.30
N THR A 203 -18.99 -15.30 -2.56
CA THR A 203 -19.57 -14.24 -3.32
C THR A 203 -19.35 -12.80 -2.97
N ILE A 204 -18.25 -12.30 -3.26
CA ILE A 204 -18.14 -10.88 -3.55
C ILE A 204 -17.68 -10.78 -4.99
N LEU A 205 -18.56 -10.41 -5.88
CA LEU A 205 -18.24 -10.10 -7.26
C LEU A 205 -18.13 -8.59 -7.39
N ARG A 206 -17.03 -8.13 -7.95
CA ARG A 206 -16.96 -6.82 -8.55
C ARG A 206 -17.38 -6.98 -10.01
N VAL A 207 -18.48 -6.39 -10.41
CA VAL A 207 -18.94 -6.29 -11.80
C VAL A 207 -18.53 -4.95 -12.37
#